data_5e3ed3756402a28138346c8c0ec514d4
#
_entry.id   5e3ed3756402a28138346c8c0ec514d4
#
_cell.length_a   1.000
_cell.length_b   1.000
_cell.length_c   1.000
_cell.angle_alpha   90.00
_cell.angle_beta   90.00
_cell.angle_gamma   90.00
#
_symmetry.space_group_name_H-M   'P 1'
#
loop_
_entity.id
_entity.type
_entity.pdbx_description
1 polymer ?
#
loop_
_entity_poly.entity_id
_entity_poly.type
_entity_poly.pdbx_seq_one_letter_code
_entity_poly.pdbx_strand_id
1 'polypeptide(L)'
;MKDVSITKKQLKIKNISYGTAVLGNYYEVLSNEEASKVINKAFDLGINYFDTAPLYGFGLSEHRVGMNLQLKDRDSYILSTKVGRLLSPADPKEIDRGAWKGGLNFNPYYDYSYDGTMRCIEESMHRLGISKIDILHIHDVDYFTHKEKHLVEKYFSEAIKGAYKALEELRRNDNISAISVGINEFEMAERFLKEVDVDCVMLAGRYTLLEQNSLKTFLPLCEKNKVDILLAAPFNSGILAGNENNLNWNYAKASKELIDKVHSLKKIFRI
;
A
#
# COMPACT_ATOMS: atom_id res chain seq x y z
N MET A 1 7.67 -0.29 20.51
CA MET A 1 8.08 -0.21 19.10
C MET A 1 9.43 0.51 19.02
N LYS A 2 10.26 0.16 18.02
CA LYS A 2 11.57 0.80 17.80
C LYS A 2 11.43 1.88 16.73
N ASP A 3 12.23 2.94 16.83
CA ASP A 3 12.38 3.91 15.75
C ASP A 3 13.26 3.31 14.65
N VAL A 4 12.83 3.49 13.41
CA VAL A 4 13.57 3.19 12.19
C VAL A 4 13.48 4.39 11.24
N SER A 5 14.35 4.49 10.28
CA SER A 5 14.35 5.61 9.33
C SER A 5 14.29 5.09 7.91
N ILE A 6 13.57 5.77 7.06
CA ILE A 6 13.76 5.64 5.62
C ILE A 6 15.10 6.30 5.31
N THR A 7 16.08 5.47 5.00
CA THR A 7 17.52 5.79 5.10
C THR A 7 17.92 6.99 4.24
N LYS A 8 17.46 7.07 3.00
CA LYS A 8 17.79 8.19 2.08
C LYS A 8 17.27 9.53 2.57
N LYS A 9 16.15 9.55 3.31
CA LYS A 9 15.45 10.78 3.72
C LYS A 9 15.47 11.04 5.22
N GLN A 10 16.06 10.14 6.01
CA GLN A 10 16.05 10.21 7.48
C GLN A 10 14.65 10.38 8.08
N LEU A 11 13.61 9.96 7.34
CA LEU A 11 12.23 10.04 7.77
C LEU A 11 11.99 9.01 8.87
N LYS A 12 11.75 9.47 10.10
CA LYS A 12 11.60 8.61 11.27
C LYS A 12 10.22 8.01 11.36
N ILE A 13 10.14 6.69 11.32
CA ILE A 13 8.91 5.92 11.49
C ILE A 13 9.11 4.86 12.58
N LYS A 14 8.02 4.35 13.13
CA LYS A 14 8.09 3.14 13.96
C LYS A 14 8.25 1.90 13.08
N ASN A 15 8.91 0.88 13.62
CA ASN A 15 9.09 -0.40 12.91
C ASN A 15 7.80 -1.20 12.71
N ILE A 16 6.68 -0.74 13.28
CA ILE A 16 5.32 -1.21 13.02
C ILE A 16 4.51 -0.01 12.58
N SER A 17 3.87 -0.12 11.43
CA SER A 17 3.00 0.88 10.82
C SER A 17 1.59 0.34 10.62
N TYR A 18 0.64 1.21 10.37
CA TYR A 18 -0.75 0.84 10.18
C TYR A 18 -1.18 0.99 8.73
N GLY A 19 -1.36 -0.16 8.04
CA GLY A 19 -1.95 -0.22 6.70
C GLY A 19 -3.48 -0.24 6.80
N THR A 20 -4.13 0.67 6.09
CA THR A 20 -5.56 0.97 6.28
C THR A 20 -6.49 0.32 5.25
N ALA A 21 -6.07 -0.69 4.51
CA ALA A 21 -6.92 -1.37 3.54
C ALA A 21 -8.22 -1.91 4.16
N VAL A 22 -8.15 -2.45 5.38
CA VAL A 22 -9.34 -2.92 6.12
C VAL A 22 -10.35 -1.81 6.41
N LEU A 23 -9.90 -0.56 6.52
CA LEU A 23 -10.78 0.60 6.72
C LEU A 23 -11.56 0.98 5.44
N GLY A 24 -11.21 0.42 4.28
CA GLY A 24 -11.99 0.47 3.06
C GLY A 24 -13.08 -0.61 2.98
N ASN A 25 -13.39 -1.30 4.09
CA ASN A 25 -14.31 -2.43 4.12
C ASN A 25 -13.82 -3.63 3.30
N TYR A 26 -12.55 -3.97 3.42
CA TYR A 26 -11.98 -5.13 2.75
C TYR A 26 -12.45 -6.43 3.44
N TYR A 27 -13.17 -7.28 2.70
CA TYR A 27 -13.85 -8.51 3.13
C TYR A 27 -15.04 -8.32 4.08
N GLU A 28 -15.05 -7.33 4.96
CA GLU A 28 -16.12 -7.07 5.93
C GLU A 28 -16.44 -5.58 6.01
N VAL A 29 -17.65 -5.27 6.45
CA VAL A 29 -18.10 -3.88 6.65
C VAL A 29 -17.78 -3.45 8.07
N LEU A 30 -17.03 -2.36 8.19
CA LEU A 30 -16.80 -1.66 9.45
C LEU A 30 -17.66 -0.40 9.50
N SER A 31 -18.17 -0.06 10.67
CA SER A 31 -18.76 1.25 10.91
C SER A 31 -17.68 2.34 10.96
N ASN A 32 -18.06 3.60 10.77
CA ASN A 32 -17.12 4.72 10.91
C ASN A 32 -16.61 4.85 12.35
N GLU A 33 -17.43 4.50 13.32
CA GLU A 33 -17.05 4.52 14.74
C GLU A 33 -15.97 3.47 15.04
N GLU A 34 -16.12 2.24 14.55
CA GLU A 34 -15.12 1.19 14.70
C GLU A 34 -13.80 1.58 14.02
N ALA A 35 -13.87 2.10 12.79
CA ALA A 35 -12.71 2.60 12.06
C ALA A 35 -11.97 3.69 12.84
N SER A 36 -12.71 4.64 13.42
CA SER A 36 -12.15 5.72 14.25
C SER A 36 -11.51 5.18 15.53
N LYS A 37 -12.14 4.23 16.21
CA LYS A 37 -11.56 3.58 17.40
C LYS A 37 -10.22 2.93 17.09
N VAL A 38 -10.12 2.23 15.95
CA VAL A 38 -8.88 1.54 15.56
C VAL A 38 -7.77 2.53 15.21
N ILE A 39 -8.06 3.57 14.41
CA ILE A 39 -7.08 4.59 14.04
C ILE A 39 -6.54 5.29 15.30
N ASN A 40 -7.44 5.78 16.16
CA ASN A 40 -7.03 6.48 17.38
C ASN A 40 -6.25 5.54 18.31
N LYS A 41 -6.66 4.28 18.45
CA LYS A 41 -5.93 3.30 19.25
C LYS A 41 -4.54 3.03 18.71
N ALA A 42 -4.38 2.93 17.39
CA ALA A 42 -3.07 2.77 16.75
C ALA A 42 -2.17 3.98 17.06
N PHE A 43 -2.69 5.19 16.91
CA PHE A 43 -1.99 6.43 17.22
C PHE A 43 -1.58 6.49 18.71
N ASP A 44 -2.51 6.20 19.63
CA ASP A 44 -2.27 6.23 21.09
C ASP A 44 -1.23 5.18 21.53
N LEU A 45 -1.11 4.08 20.80
CA LEU A 45 -0.05 3.08 21.00
C LEU A 45 1.30 3.51 20.44
N GLY A 46 1.39 4.70 19.84
CA GLY A 46 2.62 5.28 19.31
C GLY A 46 2.95 4.83 17.88
N ILE A 47 2.00 4.25 17.14
CA ILE A 47 2.16 4.07 15.69
C ILE A 47 2.10 5.46 15.05
N ASN A 48 3.15 5.82 14.33
CA ASN A 48 3.26 7.13 13.70
C ASN A 48 3.32 7.09 12.16
N TYR A 49 3.15 5.92 11.55
CA TYR A 49 3.07 5.80 10.10
C TYR A 49 1.77 5.11 9.68
N PHE A 50 0.97 5.80 8.87
CA PHE A 50 -0.31 5.37 8.34
C PHE A 50 -0.25 5.33 6.82
N ASP A 51 -0.64 4.19 6.22
CA ASP A 51 -0.68 4.00 4.77
C ASP A 51 -2.11 3.77 4.29
N THR A 52 -2.50 4.48 3.25
CA THR A 52 -3.81 4.35 2.60
C THR A 52 -3.69 4.30 1.07
N ALA A 53 -4.81 4.25 0.36
CA ALA A 53 -4.87 4.35 -1.09
C ALA A 53 -6.26 4.77 -1.59
N PRO A 54 -6.36 5.42 -2.77
CA PRO A 54 -7.64 5.67 -3.44
C PRO A 54 -8.47 4.41 -3.67
N LEU A 55 -7.81 3.29 -4.04
CA LEU A 55 -8.46 2.00 -4.25
C LEU A 55 -9.19 1.49 -3.00
N TYR A 56 -8.70 1.78 -1.80
CA TYR A 56 -9.20 1.16 -0.57
C TYR A 56 -10.62 1.60 -0.24
N GLY A 57 -11.58 0.75 -0.62
CA GLY A 57 -12.99 1.05 -0.53
C GLY A 57 -13.42 2.21 -1.43
N PHE A 58 -12.69 2.42 -2.54
CA PHE A 58 -12.94 3.48 -3.51
C PHE A 58 -12.98 4.89 -2.87
N GLY A 59 -11.96 5.18 -2.05
CA GLY A 59 -11.79 6.43 -1.31
C GLY A 59 -12.26 6.37 0.16
N LEU A 60 -13.03 5.35 0.57
CA LEU A 60 -13.56 5.26 1.93
C LEU A 60 -12.46 5.24 3.00
N SER A 61 -11.36 4.52 2.75
CA SER A 61 -10.24 4.47 3.68
C SER A 61 -9.59 5.84 3.84
N GLU A 62 -9.37 6.58 2.75
CA GLU A 62 -8.79 7.94 2.82
C GLU A 62 -9.70 8.88 3.63
N HIS A 63 -11.01 8.87 3.41
CA HIS A 63 -11.95 9.64 4.23
C HIS A 63 -11.86 9.30 5.72
N ARG A 64 -11.83 8.01 6.08
CA ARG A 64 -11.74 7.57 7.48
C ARG A 64 -10.42 7.94 8.13
N VAL A 65 -9.31 7.78 7.41
CA VAL A 65 -7.97 8.19 7.87
C VAL A 65 -7.94 9.70 8.08
N GLY A 66 -8.40 10.47 7.10
CA GLY A 66 -8.42 11.91 7.15
C GLY A 66 -9.25 12.45 8.31
N MET A 67 -10.48 11.98 8.50
CA MET A 67 -11.36 12.38 9.60
C MET A 67 -10.71 12.26 10.99
N ASN A 68 -9.79 11.33 11.17
CA ASN A 68 -9.13 11.10 12.44
C ASN A 68 -7.78 11.79 12.56
N LEU A 69 -6.95 11.77 11.50
CA LEU A 69 -5.60 12.31 11.54
C LEU A 69 -5.58 13.84 11.40
N GLN A 70 -6.53 14.47 10.71
CA GLN A 70 -6.62 15.93 10.63
C GLN A 70 -6.78 16.62 11.99
N LEU A 71 -7.23 15.88 13.03
CA LEU A 71 -7.37 16.38 14.39
C LEU A 71 -6.09 16.23 15.23
N LYS A 72 -5.04 15.64 14.66
CA LYS A 72 -3.75 15.44 15.32
C LYS A 72 -2.75 16.46 14.83
N ASP A 73 -1.71 16.70 15.62
CA ASP A 73 -0.57 17.50 15.15
C ASP A 73 0.04 16.83 13.90
N ARG A 74 0.12 17.58 12.79
CA ARG A 74 0.58 17.07 11.50
C ARG A 74 2.01 16.51 11.54
N ASP A 75 2.86 17.06 12.38
CA ASP A 75 4.25 16.64 12.52
C ASP A 75 4.40 15.38 13.42
N SER A 76 3.32 14.96 14.07
CA SER A 76 3.33 13.76 14.95
C SER A 76 3.19 12.44 14.19
N TYR A 77 2.88 12.47 12.89
CA TYR A 77 2.69 11.25 12.08
C TYR A 77 3.20 11.42 10.65
N ILE A 78 3.48 10.30 10.03
CA ILE A 78 3.80 10.14 8.62
C ILE A 78 2.59 9.55 7.91
N LEU A 79 2.22 10.12 6.77
CA LEU A 79 1.09 9.67 5.96
C LEU A 79 1.57 9.31 4.56
N SER A 80 1.17 8.14 4.09
CA SER A 80 1.31 7.76 2.68
C SER A 80 -0.03 7.46 2.03
N THR A 81 -0.11 7.76 0.75
CA THR A 81 -1.14 7.25 -0.15
C THR A 81 -0.52 6.86 -1.48
N LYS A 82 -1.33 6.49 -2.46
CA LYS A 82 -0.86 5.88 -3.70
C LYS A 82 -1.40 6.61 -4.92
N VAL A 83 -0.65 6.54 -6.03
CA VAL A 83 -1.00 7.16 -7.32
C VAL A 83 -1.10 6.12 -8.42
N GLY A 84 -1.74 6.49 -9.53
CA GLY A 84 -1.94 5.63 -10.71
C GLY A 84 -3.30 4.93 -10.75
N ARG A 85 -4.09 4.99 -9.67
CA ARG A 85 -5.50 4.61 -9.66
C ARG A 85 -6.34 5.80 -9.24
N LEU A 86 -7.13 6.31 -10.16
CA LEU A 86 -8.07 7.40 -9.93
C LEU A 86 -9.48 6.85 -9.78
N LEU A 87 -10.39 7.70 -9.34
CA LEU A 87 -11.78 7.34 -9.06
C LEU A 87 -12.72 8.21 -9.89
N SER A 88 -13.65 7.59 -10.61
CA SER A 88 -14.72 8.28 -11.32
C SER A 88 -16.09 7.96 -10.70
N PRO A 89 -16.99 8.93 -10.54
CA PRO A 89 -18.35 8.67 -10.08
C PRO A 89 -19.03 7.62 -10.96
N ALA A 90 -19.78 6.70 -10.33
CA ALA A 90 -20.46 5.62 -11.06
C ALA A 90 -21.81 5.28 -10.43
N ASP A 91 -22.73 4.70 -11.21
CA ASP A 91 -23.95 4.14 -10.67
C ASP A 91 -23.60 2.97 -9.72
N PRO A 92 -24.11 2.96 -8.47
CA PRO A 92 -23.85 1.89 -7.50
C PRO A 92 -24.11 0.48 -8.02
N LYS A 93 -25.01 0.33 -9.00
CA LYS A 93 -25.37 -0.95 -9.61
C LYS A 93 -24.33 -1.47 -10.61
N GLU A 94 -23.50 -0.57 -11.15
CA GLU A 94 -22.50 -0.88 -12.18
C GLU A 94 -21.10 -1.09 -11.59
N ILE A 95 -20.93 -0.90 -10.27
CA ILE A 95 -19.62 -0.99 -9.64
C ILE A 95 -19.29 -2.44 -9.27
N ASP A 96 -18.26 -3.00 -9.87
CA ASP A 96 -17.65 -4.23 -9.38
C ASP A 96 -16.82 -3.94 -8.12
N ARG A 97 -17.39 -4.26 -6.98
CA ARG A 97 -16.74 -4.01 -5.68
C ARG A 97 -15.76 -5.11 -5.27
N GLY A 98 -15.80 -6.27 -5.93
CA GLY A 98 -14.96 -7.39 -5.55
C GLY A 98 -14.99 -7.68 -4.05
N ALA A 99 -13.83 -7.61 -3.40
CA ALA A 99 -13.68 -7.81 -1.96
C ALA A 99 -14.00 -6.54 -1.11
N TRP A 100 -14.24 -5.38 -1.72
CA TRP A 100 -14.54 -4.12 -1.03
C TRP A 100 -16.03 -4.01 -0.68
N LYS A 101 -16.42 -4.46 0.51
CA LYS A 101 -17.82 -4.50 0.94
C LYS A 101 -18.33 -3.11 1.33
N GLY A 102 -19.28 -2.55 0.55
CA GLY A 102 -19.82 -1.22 0.84
C GLY A 102 -18.83 -0.05 0.70
N GLY A 103 -17.86 -0.16 -0.20
CA GLY A 103 -17.04 0.97 -0.64
C GLY A 103 -17.87 2.08 -1.28
N LEU A 104 -17.29 3.27 -1.47
CA LEU A 104 -17.98 4.42 -2.06
C LEU A 104 -18.40 4.17 -3.51
N ASN A 105 -19.24 5.06 -4.05
CA ASN A 105 -19.83 4.90 -5.37
C ASN A 105 -18.93 5.47 -6.49
N PHE A 106 -17.76 4.85 -6.64
CA PHE A 106 -16.79 5.19 -7.66
C PHE A 106 -16.26 3.93 -8.36
N ASN A 107 -15.90 4.06 -9.64
CA ASN A 107 -15.11 3.08 -10.36
C ASN A 107 -13.65 3.49 -10.38
N PRO A 108 -12.71 2.61 -10.00
CA PRO A 108 -11.29 2.88 -10.17
C PRO A 108 -10.88 2.73 -11.65
N TYR A 109 -10.00 3.60 -12.13
CA TYR A 109 -9.36 3.50 -13.43
C TYR A 109 -7.87 3.82 -13.33
N TYR A 110 -7.09 3.36 -14.32
CA TYR A 110 -5.63 3.54 -14.31
C TYR A 110 -5.22 4.74 -15.14
N ASP A 111 -4.36 5.59 -14.55
CA ASP A 111 -3.72 6.71 -15.22
C ASP A 111 -2.40 7.01 -14.51
N TYR A 112 -1.28 6.56 -15.09
CA TYR A 112 0.07 6.80 -14.57
C TYR A 112 0.77 7.96 -15.29
N SER A 113 0.03 8.74 -16.09
CA SER A 113 0.57 9.96 -16.69
C SER A 113 0.95 10.99 -15.62
N TYR A 114 1.73 12.00 -16.01
CA TYR A 114 2.08 13.11 -15.12
C TYR A 114 0.82 13.81 -14.60
N ASP A 115 -0.07 14.23 -15.49
CA ASP A 115 -1.29 14.96 -15.13
C ASP A 115 -2.27 14.09 -14.31
N GLY A 116 -2.42 12.80 -14.68
CA GLY A 116 -3.20 11.84 -13.92
C GLY A 116 -2.66 11.65 -12.51
N THR A 117 -1.35 11.61 -12.36
CA THR A 117 -0.70 11.51 -11.05
C THR A 117 -0.93 12.75 -10.19
N MET A 118 -0.74 13.95 -10.74
CA MET A 118 -0.98 15.20 -10.01
C MET A 118 -2.44 15.33 -9.57
N ARG A 119 -3.38 14.99 -10.47
CA ARG A 119 -4.82 14.96 -10.14
C ARG A 119 -5.13 13.92 -9.05
N CYS A 120 -4.55 12.72 -9.14
CA CYS A 120 -4.72 11.68 -8.12
C CYS A 120 -4.29 12.16 -6.72
N ILE A 121 -3.19 12.87 -6.63
CA ILE A 121 -2.67 13.44 -5.37
C ILE A 121 -3.64 14.50 -4.83
N GLU A 122 -4.08 15.42 -5.66
CA GLU A 122 -5.02 16.49 -5.28
C GLU A 122 -6.34 15.89 -4.77
N GLU A 123 -6.92 14.94 -5.50
CA GLU A 123 -8.13 14.23 -5.10
C GLU A 123 -7.95 13.45 -3.78
N SER A 124 -6.77 12.84 -3.57
CA SER A 124 -6.46 12.18 -2.29
C SER A 124 -6.36 13.17 -1.14
N MET A 125 -5.73 14.33 -1.33
CA MET A 125 -5.68 15.39 -0.33
C MET A 125 -7.09 15.89 0.03
N HIS A 126 -7.98 16.05 -0.94
CA HIS A 126 -9.37 16.42 -0.71
C HIS A 126 -10.11 15.34 0.11
N ARG A 127 -9.98 14.05 -0.22
CA ARG A 127 -10.60 12.95 0.54
C ARG A 127 -10.05 12.85 1.97
N LEU A 128 -8.75 13.08 2.13
CA LEU A 128 -8.08 13.08 3.44
C LEU A 128 -8.38 14.34 4.26
N GLY A 129 -8.71 15.46 3.63
CA GLY A 129 -8.78 16.76 4.31
C GLY A 129 -7.45 17.21 4.92
N ILE A 130 -6.33 16.80 4.30
CA ILE A 130 -4.95 17.03 4.77
C ILE A 130 -4.14 17.57 3.60
N SER A 131 -3.40 18.67 3.82
CA SER A 131 -2.64 19.40 2.79
C SER A 131 -1.22 18.87 2.54
N LYS A 132 -0.77 17.87 3.29
CA LYS A 132 0.59 17.32 3.16
C LYS A 132 0.56 15.78 3.21
N ILE A 133 1.14 15.15 2.22
CA ILE A 133 1.40 13.70 2.16
C ILE A 133 2.91 13.52 2.19
N ASP A 134 3.41 12.61 3.02
CA ASP A 134 4.86 12.43 3.20
C ASP A 134 5.45 11.46 2.19
N ILE A 135 4.76 10.36 1.90
CA ILE A 135 5.23 9.32 0.98
C ILE A 135 4.15 9.04 -0.07
N LEU A 136 4.55 9.00 -1.32
CA LEU A 136 3.67 8.60 -2.43
C LEU A 136 4.18 7.34 -3.10
N HIS A 137 3.28 6.35 -3.24
CA HIS A 137 3.60 5.08 -3.89
C HIS A 137 2.99 5.04 -5.30
N ILE A 138 3.80 4.71 -6.32
CA ILE A 138 3.27 4.28 -7.62
C ILE A 138 2.65 2.90 -7.41
N HIS A 139 1.33 2.74 -7.68
CA HIS A 139 0.54 1.61 -7.20
C HIS A 139 0.33 0.55 -8.27
N ASP A 140 0.67 -0.70 -7.93
CA ASP A 140 0.26 -1.92 -8.64
C ASP A 140 0.59 -1.96 -10.14
N VAL A 141 1.75 -1.48 -10.54
CA VAL A 141 2.27 -1.66 -11.90
C VAL A 141 2.92 -3.04 -12.01
N ASP A 142 2.10 -4.10 -11.99
CA ASP A 142 2.58 -5.47 -12.00
C ASP A 142 1.65 -6.42 -12.79
N TYR A 143 2.15 -7.62 -13.07
CA TYR A 143 1.40 -8.65 -13.79
C TYR A 143 0.25 -9.19 -12.92
N PHE A 144 0.45 -9.26 -11.61
CA PHE A 144 -0.60 -9.68 -10.68
C PHE A 144 -1.86 -8.83 -10.83
N THR A 145 -1.71 -7.54 -11.05
CA THR A 145 -2.81 -6.58 -11.21
C THR A 145 -3.39 -6.58 -12.63
N HIS A 146 -2.53 -6.39 -13.63
CA HIS A 146 -2.98 -6.14 -15.00
C HIS A 146 -3.19 -7.40 -15.83
N LYS A 147 -2.67 -8.57 -15.42
CA LYS A 147 -2.82 -9.89 -16.04
C LYS A 147 -2.27 -10.04 -17.47
N GLU A 148 -2.13 -8.97 -18.21
CA GLU A 148 -1.72 -8.97 -19.61
C GLU A 148 -0.37 -8.26 -19.78
N LYS A 149 0.59 -8.95 -20.37
CA LYS A 149 1.95 -8.44 -20.53
C LYS A 149 2.00 -7.07 -21.23
N HIS A 150 1.18 -6.87 -22.27
CA HIS A 150 1.18 -5.59 -22.99
C HIS A 150 0.65 -4.43 -22.13
N LEU A 151 -0.32 -4.68 -21.23
CA LEU A 151 -0.79 -3.67 -20.27
C LEU A 151 0.26 -3.36 -19.22
N VAL A 152 0.96 -4.38 -18.71
CA VAL A 152 2.07 -4.17 -17.76
C VAL A 152 3.16 -3.31 -18.38
N GLU A 153 3.58 -3.60 -19.62
CA GLU A 153 4.62 -2.81 -20.31
C GLU A 153 4.13 -1.37 -20.60
N LYS A 154 2.88 -1.21 -21.03
CA LYS A 154 2.27 0.11 -21.23
C LYS A 154 2.31 0.93 -19.94
N TYR A 155 1.75 0.40 -18.86
CA TYR A 155 1.66 1.13 -17.60
C TYR A 155 3.02 1.31 -16.90
N PHE A 156 3.95 0.37 -17.06
CA PHE A 156 5.32 0.57 -16.60
C PHE A 156 6.00 1.74 -17.33
N SER A 157 5.90 1.78 -18.67
CA SER A 157 6.45 2.91 -19.43
C SER A 157 5.80 4.25 -19.06
N GLU A 158 4.48 4.26 -18.86
CA GLU A 158 3.73 5.44 -18.44
C GLU A 158 4.11 5.87 -17.02
N ALA A 159 4.26 4.93 -16.09
CA ALA A 159 4.69 5.20 -14.72
C ALA A 159 6.10 5.81 -14.64
N ILE A 160 7.05 5.30 -15.44
CA ILE A 160 8.41 5.86 -15.50
C ILE A 160 8.41 7.28 -16.08
N LYS A 161 7.69 7.50 -17.18
CA LYS A 161 7.70 8.78 -17.92
C LYS A 161 6.78 9.83 -17.33
N GLY A 162 5.73 9.42 -16.64
CA GLY A 162 4.68 10.27 -16.07
C GLY A 162 4.73 10.29 -14.55
N ALA A 163 4.22 9.24 -13.89
CA ALA A 163 4.06 9.23 -12.44
C ALA A 163 5.38 9.51 -11.70
N TYR A 164 6.46 8.81 -12.05
CA TYR A 164 7.75 9.06 -11.41
C TYR A 164 8.22 10.50 -11.60
N LYS A 165 8.04 11.08 -12.79
CA LYS A 165 8.45 12.48 -13.06
C LYS A 165 7.67 13.50 -12.21
N ALA A 166 6.36 13.27 -12.05
CA ALA A 166 5.54 14.08 -11.14
C ALA A 166 6.03 13.97 -9.69
N LEU A 167 6.27 12.76 -9.21
CA LEU A 167 6.75 12.53 -7.85
C LEU A 167 8.18 13.06 -7.64
N GLU A 168 9.07 12.93 -8.64
CA GLU A 168 10.44 13.46 -8.60
C GLU A 168 10.44 15.00 -8.46
N GLU A 169 9.55 15.68 -9.19
CA GLU A 169 9.37 17.12 -9.08
C GLU A 169 8.85 17.50 -7.69
N LEU A 170 7.83 16.82 -7.18
CA LEU A 170 7.29 17.08 -5.85
C LEU A 170 8.35 16.84 -4.75
N ARG A 171 9.15 15.77 -4.86
CA ARG A 171 10.24 15.49 -3.91
C ARG A 171 11.34 16.54 -3.98
N ARG A 172 11.71 17.00 -5.17
CA ARG A 172 12.72 18.04 -5.36
C ARG A 172 12.29 19.39 -4.78
N ASN A 173 10.98 19.67 -4.80
CA ASN A 173 10.39 20.90 -4.27
C ASN A 173 9.96 20.77 -2.79
N ASP A 174 10.35 19.70 -2.10
CA ASP A 174 10.01 19.38 -0.70
C ASP A 174 8.49 19.31 -0.41
N ASN A 175 7.67 19.09 -1.44
CA ASN A 175 6.23 18.86 -1.29
C ASN A 175 5.92 17.46 -0.73
N ILE A 176 6.80 16.49 -0.99
CA ILE A 176 6.77 15.14 -0.39
C ILE A 176 8.16 14.77 0.13
N SER A 177 8.20 13.89 1.11
CA SER A 177 9.47 13.44 1.70
C SER A 177 10.08 12.27 0.95
N ALA A 178 9.28 11.34 0.41
CA ALA A 178 9.81 10.14 -0.24
C ALA A 178 8.93 9.64 -1.39
N ILE A 179 9.59 9.03 -2.38
CA ILE A 179 8.96 8.31 -3.49
C ILE A 179 9.08 6.81 -3.25
N SER A 180 8.01 6.10 -3.52
CA SER A 180 7.95 4.65 -3.38
C SER A 180 7.21 3.99 -4.54
N VAL A 181 7.35 2.68 -4.66
CA VAL A 181 6.43 1.83 -5.43
C VAL A 181 5.71 0.89 -4.47
N GLY A 182 4.39 0.70 -4.65
CA GLY A 182 3.57 -0.22 -3.87
C GLY A 182 3.11 -1.37 -4.78
N ILE A 183 3.59 -2.60 -4.56
CA ILE A 183 3.56 -3.63 -5.58
C ILE A 183 3.42 -5.04 -4.98
N ASN A 184 2.82 -5.96 -5.76
CA ASN A 184 2.63 -7.36 -5.37
C ASN A 184 3.71 -8.31 -5.93
N GLU A 185 4.58 -7.86 -6.83
CA GLU A 185 5.62 -8.68 -7.46
C GLU A 185 6.98 -8.02 -7.30
N PHE A 186 7.93 -8.71 -6.65
CA PHE A 186 9.25 -8.16 -6.40
C PHE A 186 10.07 -8.01 -7.69
N GLU A 187 9.80 -8.81 -8.71
CA GLU A 187 10.45 -8.73 -10.03
C GLU A 187 10.14 -7.38 -10.71
N MET A 188 8.92 -6.88 -10.56
CA MET A 188 8.57 -5.56 -11.07
C MET A 188 9.18 -4.43 -10.23
N ALA A 189 9.28 -4.62 -8.91
CA ALA A 189 10.03 -3.69 -8.06
C ALA A 189 11.50 -3.61 -8.48
N GLU A 190 12.15 -4.73 -8.79
CA GLU A 190 13.53 -4.75 -9.33
C GLU A 190 13.66 -3.95 -10.64
N ARG A 191 12.62 -3.99 -11.49
CA ARG A 191 12.61 -3.19 -12.73
C ARG A 191 12.58 -1.70 -12.41
N PHE A 192 11.72 -1.26 -11.49
CA PHE A 192 11.70 0.13 -11.03
C PHE A 192 13.06 0.56 -10.48
N LEU A 193 13.70 -0.26 -9.64
CA LEU A 193 15.00 0.05 -9.03
C LEU A 193 16.16 0.19 -10.06
N LYS A 194 15.98 -0.32 -11.29
CA LYS A 194 16.94 -0.17 -12.39
C LYS A 194 16.71 1.09 -13.21
N GLU A 195 15.49 1.61 -13.23
CA GLU A 195 15.09 2.72 -14.11
C GLU A 195 14.99 4.05 -13.35
N VAL A 196 14.64 4.04 -12.05
CA VAL A 196 14.32 5.24 -11.28
C VAL A 196 14.87 5.19 -9.86
N ASP A 197 15.11 6.39 -9.29
CA ASP A 197 15.57 6.55 -7.92
C ASP A 197 14.38 6.70 -6.94
N VAL A 198 13.95 5.57 -6.37
CA VAL A 198 12.97 5.56 -5.27
C VAL A 198 13.64 5.47 -3.91
N ASP A 199 12.97 5.92 -2.88
CA ASP A 199 13.48 5.96 -1.50
C ASP A 199 13.15 4.66 -0.76
N CYS A 200 11.98 4.07 -1.04
CA CYS A 200 11.55 2.80 -0.47
C CYS A 200 10.65 2.03 -1.45
N VAL A 201 10.38 0.77 -1.12
CA VAL A 201 9.43 -0.10 -1.84
C VAL A 201 8.47 -0.71 -0.83
N MET A 202 7.17 -0.56 -1.05
CA MET A 202 6.15 -1.30 -0.32
C MET A 202 5.87 -2.62 -1.04
N LEU A 203 6.35 -3.72 -0.47
CA LEU A 203 6.21 -5.06 -1.04
C LEU A 203 5.12 -5.85 -0.30
N ALA A 204 4.05 -6.22 -1.01
CA ALA A 204 2.91 -6.90 -0.43
C ALA A 204 3.01 -8.43 -0.51
N GLY A 205 3.13 -9.10 0.64
CA GLY A 205 3.01 -10.55 0.77
C GLY A 205 4.13 -11.39 0.13
N ARG A 206 5.25 -10.79 -0.30
CA ARG A 206 6.34 -11.48 -0.99
C ARG A 206 7.64 -11.57 -0.18
N TYR A 207 7.60 -11.16 1.06
CA TYR A 207 8.66 -11.38 2.05
C TYR A 207 8.02 -11.72 3.39
N THR A 208 7.72 -12.99 3.59
CA THR A 208 6.98 -13.51 4.74
C THR A 208 7.54 -14.88 5.15
N LEU A 209 6.97 -15.51 6.18
CA LEU A 209 7.33 -16.90 6.53
C LEU A 209 7.01 -17.91 5.41
N LEU A 210 6.04 -17.59 4.52
CA LEU A 210 5.67 -18.46 3.39
C LEU A 210 6.38 -18.13 2.10
N GLU A 211 6.67 -16.83 1.88
CA GLU A 211 7.21 -16.30 0.64
C GLU A 211 8.59 -15.69 0.89
N GLN A 212 9.64 -16.30 0.35
CA GLN A 212 11.02 -15.89 0.60
C GLN A 212 11.87 -15.75 -0.67
N ASN A 213 11.25 -15.83 -1.85
CA ASN A 213 12.00 -15.73 -3.11
C ASN A 213 12.68 -14.37 -3.31
N SER A 214 12.10 -13.29 -2.78
CA SER A 214 12.68 -11.94 -2.78
C SER A 214 14.03 -11.83 -2.08
N LEU A 215 14.37 -12.76 -1.18
CA LEU A 215 15.68 -12.82 -0.50
C LEU A 215 16.86 -12.99 -1.47
N LYS A 216 16.63 -13.61 -2.63
CA LYS A 216 17.73 -14.03 -3.54
C LYS A 216 18.26 -12.88 -4.36
N THR A 217 17.39 -11.98 -4.82
CA THR A 217 17.75 -10.93 -5.79
C THR A 217 17.26 -9.55 -5.34
N PHE A 218 16.03 -9.44 -4.90
CA PHE A 218 15.40 -8.16 -4.57
C PHE A 218 16.00 -7.50 -3.32
N LEU A 219 16.14 -8.25 -2.21
CA LEU A 219 16.69 -7.68 -0.98
C LEU A 219 18.15 -7.21 -1.16
N PRO A 220 19.06 -8.00 -1.77
CA PRO A 220 20.41 -7.53 -2.09
C PRO A 220 20.45 -6.29 -3.01
N LEU A 221 19.49 -6.19 -3.95
CA LEU A 221 19.37 -5.02 -4.81
C LEU A 221 18.93 -3.77 -4.02
N CYS A 222 17.96 -3.93 -3.11
CA CYS A 222 17.54 -2.84 -2.21
C CYS A 222 18.69 -2.37 -1.34
N GLU A 223 19.45 -3.27 -0.73
CA GLU A 223 20.60 -2.95 0.11
C GLU A 223 21.66 -2.18 -0.70
N LYS A 224 22.03 -2.67 -1.90
CA LYS A 224 22.97 -2.00 -2.80
C LYS A 224 22.52 -0.58 -3.15
N ASN A 225 21.25 -0.37 -3.41
CA ASN A 225 20.68 0.93 -3.81
C ASN A 225 20.27 1.80 -2.61
N LYS A 226 20.43 1.31 -1.36
CA LYS A 226 19.98 1.97 -0.12
C LYS A 226 18.49 2.30 -0.18
N VAL A 227 17.68 1.36 -0.65
CA VAL A 227 16.22 1.46 -0.73
C VAL A 227 15.62 0.63 0.40
N ASP A 228 14.79 1.26 1.23
CA ASP A 228 14.15 0.59 2.35
C ASP A 228 12.93 -0.21 1.90
N ILE A 229 12.59 -1.27 2.65
CA ILE A 229 11.44 -2.11 2.36
C ILE A 229 10.35 -1.88 3.41
N LEU A 230 9.19 -1.44 2.95
CA LEU A 230 7.96 -1.38 3.72
C LEU A 230 7.21 -2.70 3.49
N LEU A 231 7.29 -3.59 4.47
CA LEU A 231 6.68 -4.91 4.34
C LEU A 231 5.16 -4.82 4.58
N ALA A 232 4.39 -4.99 3.53
CA ALA A 232 2.93 -5.03 3.59
C ALA A 232 2.41 -6.48 3.56
N ALA A 233 1.22 -6.71 4.10
CA ALA A 233 0.55 -8.01 4.16
C ALA A 233 1.44 -9.16 4.72
N PRO A 234 2.15 -8.99 5.85
CA PRO A 234 3.09 -9.98 6.38
C PRO A 234 2.40 -11.31 6.78
N PHE A 235 1.09 -11.29 6.97
CA PHE A 235 0.30 -12.48 7.32
C PHE A 235 -0.33 -13.18 6.11
N ASN A 236 0.04 -12.83 4.87
CA ASN A 236 -0.42 -13.46 3.62
C ASN A 236 -1.95 -13.65 3.58
N SER A 237 -2.69 -12.54 3.54
CA SER A 237 -4.17 -12.52 3.56
C SER A 237 -4.79 -13.17 4.80
N GLY A 238 -4.03 -13.27 5.89
CA GLY A 238 -4.49 -13.75 7.20
C GLY A 238 -4.20 -15.22 7.50
N ILE A 239 -3.71 -16.02 6.53
CA ILE A 239 -3.41 -17.46 6.76
C ILE A 239 -2.36 -17.67 7.85
N LEU A 240 -1.44 -16.72 8.05
CA LEU A 240 -0.42 -16.74 9.10
C LEU A 240 -0.90 -16.13 10.43
N ALA A 241 -2.09 -15.53 10.47
CA ALA A 241 -2.61 -14.85 11.67
C ALA A 241 -3.24 -15.79 12.72
N GLY A 242 -3.17 -17.10 12.52
CA GLY A 242 -3.62 -18.08 13.50
C GLY A 242 -5.14 -18.40 13.49
N ASN A 243 -5.94 -17.70 12.70
CA ASN A 243 -7.37 -18.00 12.58
C ASN A 243 -7.61 -19.19 11.66
N GLU A 244 -8.06 -20.31 12.21
CA GLU A 244 -8.33 -21.56 11.46
C GLU A 244 -9.46 -21.41 10.43
N ASN A 245 -10.31 -20.38 10.57
CA ASN A 245 -11.39 -20.09 9.63
C ASN A 245 -10.93 -19.22 8.45
N ASN A 246 -9.76 -18.58 8.52
CA ASN A 246 -9.20 -17.76 7.45
C ASN A 246 -8.05 -18.48 6.74
N LEU A 247 -8.41 -19.30 5.75
CA LEU A 247 -7.45 -20.03 4.91
C LEU A 247 -7.22 -19.32 3.56
N ASN A 248 -7.17 -17.98 3.58
CA ASN A 248 -6.90 -17.20 2.38
C ASN A 248 -5.40 -16.92 2.25
N TRP A 249 -4.92 -17.05 1.01
CA TRP A 249 -3.58 -16.68 0.59
C TRP A 249 -3.65 -15.94 -0.73
N ASN A 250 -2.88 -14.89 -0.88
CA ASN A 250 -2.80 -14.10 -2.11
C ASN A 250 -4.19 -13.68 -2.63
N TYR A 251 -5.05 -13.23 -1.70
CA TYR A 251 -6.43 -12.77 -1.93
C TYR A 251 -7.43 -13.85 -2.40
N ALA A 252 -7.05 -15.13 -2.36
CA ALA A 252 -7.89 -16.27 -2.72
C ALA A 252 -7.80 -17.39 -1.67
N LYS A 253 -8.61 -18.45 -1.81
CA LYS A 253 -8.47 -19.64 -0.97
C LYS A 253 -7.12 -20.30 -1.22
N ALA A 254 -6.43 -20.68 -0.13
CA ALA A 254 -5.15 -21.36 -0.18
C ALA A 254 -5.31 -22.83 -0.66
N SER A 255 -4.28 -23.32 -1.36
CA SER A 255 -4.19 -24.75 -1.69
C SER A 255 -3.96 -25.61 -0.43
N LYS A 256 -4.30 -26.89 -0.52
CA LYS A 256 -4.05 -27.84 0.58
C LYS A 256 -2.57 -27.91 0.95
N GLU A 257 -1.68 -27.94 -0.03
CA GLU A 257 -0.22 -27.96 0.16
C GLU A 257 0.25 -26.73 0.99
N LEU A 258 -0.27 -25.55 0.68
CA LEU A 258 0.06 -24.33 1.40
C LEU A 258 -0.46 -24.36 2.85
N ILE A 259 -1.68 -24.88 3.05
CA ILE A 259 -2.27 -25.06 4.39
C ILE A 259 -1.40 -26.02 5.22
N ASP A 260 -0.96 -27.13 4.64
CA ASP A 260 -0.09 -28.11 5.31
C ASP A 260 1.27 -27.49 5.69
N LYS A 261 1.82 -26.63 4.83
CA LYS A 261 3.03 -25.83 5.12
C LYS A 261 2.82 -24.89 6.31
N VAL A 262 1.67 -24.19 6.35
CA VAL A 262 1.31 -23.31 7.49
C VAL A 262 1.20 -24.10 8.79
N HIS A 263 0.53 -25.25 8.78
CA HIS A 263 0.44 -26.12 9.95
C HIS A 263 1.81 -26.59 10.42
N SER A 264 2.73 -26.88 9.50
CA SER A 264 4.10 -27.26 9.83
C SER A 264 4.87 -26.11 10.49
N LEU A 265 4.73 -24.88 9.98
CA LEU A 265 5.30 -23.68 10.58
C LEU A 265 4.74 -23.42 11.99
N LYS A 266 3.42 -23.53 12.18
CA LYS A 266 2.79 -23.38 13.50
C LYS A 266 3.37 -24.35 14.53
N LYS A 267 3.59 -25.62 14.14
CA LYS A 267 4.23 -26.62 15.03
C LYS A 267 5.64 -26.23 15.47
N ILE A 268 6.45 -25.65 14.55
CA ILE A 268 7.82 -25.20 14.85
C ILE A 268 7.80 -24.03 15.83
N PHE A 269 6.94 -23.05 15.62
CA PHE A 269 6.86 -21.85 16.45
C PHE A 269 5.98 -22.00 17.69
N ARG A 270 5.31 -23.15 17.87
CA ARG A 270 4.37 -23.43 18.98
C ARG A 270 3.26 -22.38 19.12
N ILE A 271 2.74 -21.91 17.98
CA ILE A 271 1.66 -20.92 17.88
C ILE A 271 0.32 -21.63 17.65
#